data_f1c87186bd4de3dc8f7e4b02cb43c3be
#
_entry.id   f1c87186bd4de3dc8f7e4b02cb43c3be
#
_cell.length_a   1.000
_cell.length_b   1.000
_cell.length_c   1.000
_cell.angle_alpha   90.00
_cell.angle_beta   90.00
_cell.angle_gamma   90.00
#
_symmetry.space_group_name_H-M   'P 1'
#
loop_
_entity.id
_entity.type
_entity.pdbx_description
1 polymer ?
#
loop_
_entity_poly.entity_id
_entity_poly.type
_entity_poly.pdbx_seq_one_letter_code
_entity_poly.pdbx_strand_id
1 'polypeptide(L)'
;MSMTSPRLSFIVEHYDTLAQMVKKYQLFYYPEDGSIEMYDIKNLRIFLKRIVNTEVKTSSLYIGSEISIYSRQYKIIAFADEFTKKSLENIRTSVFAMILPSAYMEIGKIIDIIQTNGFIINKLKMNKLSNKEASNFIKIHNSTSDGLTPEFLSSDFVVGMELVKSNVIAEIEKLAKSEINTLSKDNALLMIYSNDLNLARQEINYYFSIKHQPQLSNCSLLVIKPHIIESGNAGKLIDIVLNEGFEISSMTMIYLDKETAENFFDVYKGFLPEYSAIINHLISGPIIALELREDDVVHKLRALVGPHDPVIAKALRPHTFRALVGTDRVRNVCHCTDLPEDGVLECQYFFELV
;
A
#
# COMPACT_ATOMS: atom_id res chain seq x y z
N MET A 1 34.71 -4.14 28.47
CA MET A 1 34.17 -4.50 27.14
C MET A 1 32.78 -3.93 27.07
N SER A 2 32.57 -2.85 26.35
CA SER A 2 31.22 -2.31 26.10
C SER A 2 30.50 -3.33 25.22
N MET A 3 29.47 -3.97 25.75
CA MET A 3 28.56 -4.75 24.94
C MET A 3 27.91 -3.76 23.97
N THR A 4 28.33 -3.79 22.70
CA THR A 4 27.63 -3.07 21.66
C THR A 4 26.25 -3.69 21.55
N SER A 5 25.21 -2.89 21.81
CA SER A 5 23.82 -3.32 21.65
C SER A 5 23.63 -3.98 20.28
N PRO A 6 22.90 -5.11 20.19
CA PRO A 6 22.69 -5.78 18.92
C PRO A 6 22.00 -4.84 17.96
N ARG A 7 22.61 -4.61 16.79
CA ARG A 7 22.06 -3.79 15.72
C ARG A 7 21.64 -4.68 14.55
N LEU A 8 20.61 -4.28 13.85
CA LEU A 8 20.20 -4.88 12.60
C LEU A 8 20.83 -4.11 11.43
N SER A 9 21.24 -4.82 10.39
CA SER A 9 21.99 -4.25 9.27
C SER A 9 21.40 -4.67 7.93
N PHE A 10 21.13 -3.69 7.08
CA PHE A 10 20.45 -3.87 5.79
C PHE A 10 21.23 -3.19 4.67
N ILE A 11 21.09 -3.72 3.45
CA ILE A 11 21.45 -3.00 2.23
C ILE A 11 20.20 -2.34 1.71
N VAL A 12 20.26 -1.02 1.54
CA VAL A 12 19.17 -0.22 1.02
C VAL A 12 19.59 0.51 -0.24
N GLU A 13 18.65 0.72 -1.15
CA GLU A 13 18.85 1.51 -2.35
C GLU A 13 17.88 2.69 -2.42
N HIS A 14 18.34 3.77 -3.00
CA HIS A 14 17.60 5.00 -3.24
C HIS A 14 17.86 5.47 -4.66
N TYR A 15 16.81 5.76 -5.41
CA TYR A 15 16.92 6.39 -6.72
C TYR A 15 17.07 7.90 -6.56
N ASP A 16 18.23 8.42 -6.93
CA ASP A 16 18.50 9.86 -6.92
C ASP A 16 18.02 10.44 -8.26
N THR A 17 16.91 11.18 -8.23
CA THR A 17 16.26 11.76 -9.41
C THR A 17 17.14 12.81 -10.10
N LEU A 18 17.91 13.58 -9.31
CA LEU A 18 18.83 14.61 -9.86
C LEU A 18 20.03 13.98 -10.56
N ALA A 19 20.59 12.92 -9.99
CA ALA A 19 21.72 12.21 -10.57
C ALA A 19 21.30 11.10 -11.56
N GLN A 20 20.01 10.80 -11.68
CA GLN A 20 19.43 9.71 -12.49
C GLN A 20 20.12 8.36 -12.24
N MET A 21 20.42 8.04 -11.00
CA MET A 21 21.13 6.82 -10.64
C MET A 21 20.67 6.25 -9.30
N VAL A 22 20.75 4.91 -9.21
CA VAL A 22 20.52 4.20 -7.95
C VAL A 22 21.77 4.30 -7.08
N LYS A 23 21.60 4.77 -5.85
CA LYS A 23 22.62 4.79 -4.81
C LYS A 23 22.34 3.71 -3.77
N LYS A 24 23.39 3.02 -3.30
CA LYS A 24 23.28 1.96 -2.29
C LYS A 24 23.96 2.38 -1.00
N TYR A 25 23.29 2.08 0.10
CA TYR A 25 23.77 2.37 1.45
C TYR A 25 23.63 1.13 2.33
N GLN A 26 24.44 1.05 3.36
CA GLN A 26 24.23 0.13 4.48
C GLN A 26 23.50 0.90 5.58
N LEU A 27 22.31 0.43 5.93
CA LEU A 27 21.48 0.95 7.00
C LEU A 27 21.69 0.11 8.25
N PHE A 28 21.99 0.74 9.36
CA PHE A 28 22.02 0.14 10.68
C PHE A 28 20.81 0.63 11.47
N TYR A 29 20.10 -0.28 12.10
CA TYR A 29 18.99 0.00 13.00
C TYR A 29 19.27 -0.56 14.39
N TYR A 30 19.05 0.24 15.41
CA TYR A 30 19.28 -0.12 16.80
C TYR A 30 17.93 -0.28 17.51
N PRO A 31 17.47 -1.54 17.75
CA PRO A 31 16.13 -1.79 18.32
C PRO A 31 15.92 -1.21 19.71
N GLU A 32 17.01 -0.98 20.48
CA GLU A 32 16.97 -0.52 21.86
C GLU A 32 16.41 0.92 21.99
N ASP A 33 16.78 1.79 21.07
CA ASP A 33 16.42 3.22 21.12
C ASP A 33 15.76 3.73 19.81
N GLY A 34 15.55 2.87 18.82
CA GLY A 34 14.99 3.23 17.52
C GLY A 34 15.92 4.13 16.69
N SER A 35 17.22 4.19 17.01
CA SER A 35 18.16 4.99 16.23
C SER A 35 18.61 4.27 14.97
N ILE A 36 18.93 5.09 13.96
CA ILE A 36 19.44 4.64 12.66
C ILE A 36 20.80 5.28 12.38
N GLU A 37 21.60 4.60 11.56
CA GLU A 37 22.85 5.10 11.01
C GLU A 37 22.97 4.60 9.57
N MET A 38 23.53 5.40 8.66
CA MET A 38 23.73 4.99 7.27
C MET A 38 25.16 5.20 6.82
N TYR A 39 25.67 4.21 6.07
CA TYR A 39 27.00 4.21 5.49
C TYR A 39 26.90 4.15 3.97
N ASP A 40 27.58 5.06 3.28
CA ASP A 40 27.68 5.07 1.82
C ASP A 40 28.69 4.00 1.37
N ILE A 41 28.20 2.93 0.78
CA ILE A 41 29.00 1.78 0.38
C ILE A 41 30.00 2.15 -0.72
N LYS A 42 29.60 3.02 -1.66
CA LYS A 42 30.45 3.41 -2.80
C LYS A 42 31.58 4.34 -2.38
N ASN A 43 31.27 5.30 -1.53
CA ASN A 43 32.22 6.35 -1.11
C ASN A 43 32.95 6.00 0.21
N LEU A 44 32.65 4.83 0.81
CA LEU A 44 33.26 4.32 2.04
C LEU A 44 33.26 5.34 3.19
N ARG A 45 32.12 6.01 3.40
CA ARG A 45 31.98 7.04 4.45
C ARG A 45 30.61 7.02 5.10
N ILE A 46 30.54 7.55 6.32
CA ILE A 46 29.25 7.75 7.00
C ILE A 46 28.44 8.76 6.19
N PHE A 47 27.24 8.33 5.79
CA PHE A 47 26.25 9.16 5.10
C PHE A 47 25.31 9.84 6.11
N LEU A 48 24.81 9.09 7.10
CA LEU A 48 24.00 9.59 8.20
C LEU A 48 24.59 9.10 9.51
N LYS A 49 24.96 10.01 10.40
CA LYS A 49 25.41 9.65 11.76
C LYS A 49 24.25 9.10 12.56
N ARG A 50 24.54 8.24 13.57
CA ARG A 50 23.52 7.66 14.43
C ARG A 50 22.61 8.73 15.04
N ILE A 51 21.30 8.57 14.80
CA ILE A 51 20.26 9.49 15.26
C ILE A 51 18.99 8.69 15.52
N VAL A 52 18.23 9.06 16.56
CA VAL A 52 16.91 8.49 16.82
C VAL A 52 15.95 8.91 15.71
N ASN A 53 15.25 7.91 15.13
CA ASN A 53 14.26 8.13 14.08
C ASN A 53 12.97 7.40 14.44
N THR A 54 11.90 8.16 14.64
CA THR A 54 10.59 7.63 15.05
C THR A 54 9.76 7.09 13.88
N GLU A 55 10.16 7.40 12.64
CA GLU A 55 9.46 6.96 11.43
C GLU A 55 9.83 5.53 11.05
N VAL A 56 11.10 5.12 11.28
CA VAL A 56 11.56 3.77 11.00
C VAL A 56 11.24 2.86 12.18
N LYS A 57 10.33 1.92 11.98
CA LYS A 57 9.93 0.92 12.99
C LYS A 57 10.50 -0.45 12.62
N THR A 58 10.75 -1.30 13.62
CA THR A 58 11.15 -2.70 13.38
C THR A 58 10.16 -3.42 12.47
N SER A 59 8.91 -3.01 12.52
CA SER A 59 7.82 -3.55 11.68
C SER A 59 7.99 -3.28 10.18
N SER A 60 8.69 -2.22 9.79
CA SER A 60 8.95 -1.88 8.39
C SER A 60 10.28 -2.41 7.85
N LEU A 61 11.09 -3.12 8.67
CA LEU A 61 12.42 -3.59 8.31
C LEU A 61 12.40 -5.03 7.79
N TYR A 62 12.02 -5.22 6.54
CA TYR A 62 12.07 -6.51 5.83
C TYR A 62 12.45 -6.31 4.36
N ILE A 63 12.94 -7.37 3.69
CA ILE A 63 13.38 -7.27 2.29
C ILE A 63 12.18 -6.95 1.38
N GLY A 64 12.34 -5.92 0.56
CA GLY A 64 11.33 -5.41 -0.35
C GLY A 64 10.52 -4.23 0.21
N SER A 65 10.61 -3.93 1.52
CA SER A 65 9.93 -2.76 2.09
C SER A 65 10.59 -1.45 1.66
N GLU A 66 9.78 -0.42 1.59
CA GLU A 66 10.21 0.96 1.37
C GLU A 66 10.06 1.74 2.68
N ILE A 67 11.12 2.43 3.08
CA ILE A 67 11.17 3.22 4.31
C ILE A 67 11.52 4.66 3.98
N SER A 68 10.90 5.60 4.69
CA SER A 68 11.18 7.02 4.56
C SER A 68 12.19 7.47 5.61
N ILE A 69 13.29 8.08 5.17
CA ILE A 69 14.29 8.69 6.06
C ILE A 69 14.57 10.11 5.56
N TYR A 70 14.17 11.13 6.32
CA TYR A 70 14.30 12.54 5.95
C TYR A 70 13.78 12.86 4.55
N SER A 71 12.53 12.47 4.28
CA SER A 71 11.84 12.73 3.01
C SER A 71 12.47 12.05 1.79
N ARG A 72 13.29 11.02 1.98
CA ARG A 72 13.82 10.16 0.93
C ARG A 72 13.35 8.74 1.12
N GLN A 73 12.95 8.11 0.02
CA GLN A 73 12.55 6.72 0.02
C GLN A 73 13.77 5.80 -0.16
N TYR A 74 13.87 4.80 0.69
CA TYR A 74 14.91 3.78 0.64
C TYR A 74 14.24 2.42 0.62
N LYS A 75 14.59 1.61 -0.40
CA LYS A 75 14.11 0.23 -0.52
C LYS A 75 15.11 -0.72 0.12
N ILE A 76 14.67 -1.59 1.01
CA ILE A 76 15.49 -2.65 1.60
C ILE A 76 15.62 -3.79 0.60
N ILE A 77 16.85 -4.06 0.12
CA ILE A 77 17.09 -5.06 -0.91
C ILE A 77 17.77 -6.33 -0.39
N ALA A 78 18.48 -6.26 0.74
CA ALA A 78 19.13 -7.42 1.35
C ALA A 78 19.43 -7.19 2.83
N PHE A 79 19.63 -8.27 3.58
CA PHE A 79 20.30 -8.23 4.86
C PHE A 79 21.81 -8.05 4.65
N ALA A 80 22.45 -7.19 5.44
CA ALA A 80 23.88 -6.90 5.28
C ALA A 80 24.78 -7.86 6.08
N ASP A 81 24.23 -8.61 7.05
CA ASP A 81 24.94 -9.59 7.84
C ASP A 81 24.08 -10.80 8.22
N GLU A 82 24.75 -11.90 8.59
CA GLU A 82 24.10 -13.16 8.97
C GLU A 82 23.33 -13.07 10.30
N PHE A 83 23.70 -12.16 11.20
CA PHE A 83 22.96 -11.94 12.44
C PHE A 83 21.57 -11.36 12.15
N THR A 84 21.52 -10.31 11.35
CA THR A 84 20.26 -9.68 10.93
C THR A 84 19.39 -10.66 10.15
N LYS A 85 20.01 -11.42 9.22
CA LYS A 85 19.34 -12.47 8.46
C LYS A 85 18.68 -13.48 9.37
N LYS A 86 19.43 -14.11 10.28
CA LYS A 86 18.88 -15.11 11.22
C LYS A 86 17.83 -14.53 12.17
N SER A 87 18.00 -13.27 12.56
CA SER A 87 17.05 -12.59 13.46
C SER A 87 15.72 -12.26 12.80
N LEU A 88 15.70 -12.03 11.49
CA LEU A 88 14.52 -11.53 10.77
C LEU A 88 13.98 -12.45 9.66
N GLU A 89 14.79 -13.33 9.07
CA GLU A 89 14.38 -14.19 7.94
C GLU A 89 13.27 -15.17 8.33
N ASN A 90 13.24 -15.63 9.58
CA ASN A 90 12.16 -16.47 10.13
C ASN A 90 10.99 -15.66 10.70
N ILE A 91 11.12 -14.32 10.78
CA ILE A 91 10.12 -13.47 11.44
C ILE A 91 9.12 -12.95 10.44
N ARG A 92 9.53 -12.67 9.17
CA ARG A 92 8.63 -12.10 8.15
C ARG A 92 9.01 -12.58 6.76
N THR A 93 8.10 -13.30 6.17
CA THR A 93 8.13 -13.70 4.77
C THR A 93 6.94 -13.09 4.03
N SER A 94 7.04 -12.93 2.72
CA SER A 94 5.94 -12.42 1.90
C SER A 94 5.30 -13.53 1.07
N VAL A 95 4.00 -13.41 0.87
CA VAL A 95 3.18 -14.26 0.02
C VAL A 95 2.40 -13.40 -0.95
N PHE A 96 2.14 -13.91 -2.15
CA PHE A 96 1.17 -13.30 -3.05
C PHE A 96 -0.24 -13.76 -2.67
N ALA A 97 -1.20 -12.86 -2.69
CA ALA A 97 -2.62 -13.16 -2.60
C ALA A 97 -3.39 -12.35 -3.65
N MET A 98 -4.42 -12.93 -4.23
CA MET A 98 -5.27 -12.28 -5.22
C MET A 98 -6.74 -12.45 -4.88
N ILE A 99 -7.45 -11.35 -4.71
CA ILE A 99 -8.91 -11.32 -4.64
C ILE A 99 -9.45 -11.49 -6.05
N LEU A 100 -10.37 -12.42 -6.23
CA LEU A 100 -10.90 -12.87 -7.51
C LEU A 100 -12.11 -12.04 -7.97
N PRO A 101 -12.50 -12.09 -9.26
CA PRO A 101 -13.65 -11.34 -9.77
C PRO A 101 -14.95 -11.58 -9.01
N SER A 102 -15.17 -12.84 -8.55
CA SER A 102 -16.32 -13.21 -7.73
C SER A 102 -16.46 -12.46 -6.41
N ALA A 103 -15.38 -11.86 -5.93
CA ALA A 103 -15.28 -11.18 -4.64
C ALA A 103 -15.20 -9.65 -4.76
N TYR A 104 -15.59 -9.07 -5.90
CA TYR A 104 -15.48 -7.62 -6.12
C TYR A 104 -16.15 -6.80 -5.01
N MET A 105 -17.37 -7.14 -4.63
CA MET A 105 -18.10 -6.42 -3.56
C MET A 105 -17.55 -6.69 -2.15
N GLU A 106 -16.70 -7.70 -1.99
CA GLU A 106 -16.10 -8.08 -0.72
C GLU A 106 -14.64 -7.60 -0.57
N ILE A 107 -14.12 -6.85 -1.56
CA ILE A 107 -12.71 -6.36 -1.57
C ILE A 107 -12.37 -5.65 -0.26
N GLY A 108 -13.22 -4.72 0.18
CA GLY A 108 -13.00 -3.95 1.40
C GLY A 108 -12.96 -4.85 2.65
N LYS A 109 -13.91 -5.78 2.78
CA LYS A 109 -13.97 -6.73 3.90
C LYS A 109 -12.79 -7.67 3.93
N ILE A 110 -12.36 -8.19 2.76
CA ILE A 110 -11.19 -9.08 2.67
C ILE A 110 -9.93 -8.32 3.11
N ILE A 111 -9.74 -7.08 2.64
CA ILE A 111 -8.62 -6.24 3.06
C ILE A 111 -8.69 -5.94 4.57
N ASP A 112 -9.87 -5.64 5.12
CA ASP A 112 -10.06 -5.41 6.55
C ASP A 112 -9.72 -6.65 7.39
N ILE A 113 -10.18 -7.82 6.99
CA ILE A 113 -9.86 -9.10 7.62
C ILE A 113 -8.34 -9.33 7.62
N ILE A 114 -7.68 -9.13 6.48
CA ILE A 114 -6.23 -9.28 6.32
C ILE A 114 -5.48 -8.34 7.29
N GLN A 115 -5.84 -7.05 7.30
CA GLN A 115 -5.21 -6.06 8.18
C GLN A 115 -5.47 -6.34 9.67
N THR A 116 -6.71 -6.67 10.03
CA THR A 116 -7.12 -6.95 11.42
C THR A 116 -6.40 -8.20 11.97
N ASN A 117 -6.12 -9.18 11.11
CA ASN A 117 -5.34 -10.36 11.46
C ASN A 117 -3.80 -10.13 11.45
N GLY A 118 -3.36 -8.88 11.37
CA GLY A 118 -1.95 -8.49 11.54
C GLY A 118 -1.05 -8.77 10.35
N PHE A 119 -1.62 -8.98 9.14
CA PHE A 119 -0.85 -8.95 7.91
C PHE A 119 -0.51 -7.52 7.52
N ILE A 120 0.71 -7.31 7.05
CA ILE A 120 1.13 -6.06 6.43
C ILE A 120 0.93 -6.22 4.92
N ILE A 121 0.20 -5.29 4.32
CA ILE A 121 0.08 -5.19 2.86
C ILE A 121 1.26 -4.36 2.38
N ASN A 122 2.23 -5.00 1.72
CA ASN A 122 3.42 -4.33 1.18
C ASN A 122 3.18 -3.74 -0.20
N LYS A 123 2.35 -4.43 -1.01
CA LYS A 123 1.87 -3.95 -2.31
C LYS A 123 0.41 -4.31 -2.48
N LEU A 124 -0.30 -3.44 -3.17
CA LEU A 124 -1.69 -3.66 -3.55
C LEU A 124 -1.93 -3.03 -4.91
N LYS A 125 -2.58 -3.76 -5.80
CA LYS A 125 -2.91 -3.28 -7.13
C LYS A 125 -4.14 -3.99 -7.68
N MET A 126 -5.08 -3.23 -8.23
CA MET A 126 -6.21 -3.74 -8.98
C MET A 126 -5.87 -3.75 -10.46
N ASN A 127 -6.20 -4.83 -11.16
CA ASN A 127 -6.03 -4.96 -12.59
C ASN A 127 -7.25 -5.63 -13.23
N LYS A 128 -7.55 -5.29 -14.46
CA LYS A 128 -8.40 -6.08 -15.34
C LYS A 128 -7.49 -6.84 -16.30
N LEU A 129 -7.34 -8.15 -16.07
CA LEU A 129 -6.40 -8.97 -16.84
C LEU A 129 -6.95 -9.25 -18.25
N SER A 130 -6.09 -9.19 -19.24
CA SER A 130 -6.39 -9.80 -20.53
C SER A 130 -6.30 -11.33 -20.45
N ASN A 131 -6.95 -12.05 -21.35
CA ASN A 131 -6.87 -13.52 -21.42
C ASN A 131 -5.42 -14.04 -21.50
N LYS A 132 -4.53 -13.31 -22.16
CA LYS A 132 -3.10 -13.65 -22.26
C LYS A 132 -2.40 -13.49 -20.91
N GLU A 133 -2.64 -12.41 -20.19
CA GLU A 133 -2.05 -12.15 -18.87
C GLU A 133 -2.57 -13.16 -17.84
N ALA A 134 -3.87 -13.44 -17.86
CA ALA A 134 -4.50 -14.46 -17.02
C ALA A 134 -3.90 -15.86 -17.29
N SER A 135 -3.76 -16.25 -18.59
CA SER A 135 -3.12 -17.52 -18.96
C SER A 135 -1.67 -17.63 -18.47
N ASN A 136 -0.91 -16.55 -18.57
CA ASN A 136 0.48 -16.52 -18.10
C ASN A 136 0.54 -16.61 -16.56
N PHE A 137 -0.34 -15.89 -15.87
CA PHE A 137 -0.43 -15.97 -14.41
C PHE A 137 -0.75 -17.39 -13.94
N ILE A 138 -1.76 -18.07 -14.54
CA ILE A 138 -2.13 -19.44 -14.19
C ILE A 138 -0.96 -20.41 -14.37
N LYS A 139 -0.15 -20.24 -15.44
CA LYS A 139 1.04 -21.07 -15.65
C LYS A 139 2.08 -20.89 -14.54
N ILE A 140 2.25 -19.66 -14.04
CA ILE A 140 3.16 -19.37 -12.94
C ILE A 140 2.59 -19.93 -11.63
N HIS A 141 1.32 -19.68 -11.36
CA HIS A 141 0.62 -20.14 -10.14
C HIS A 141 0.61 -21.67 -10.02
N ASN A 142 0.61 -22.37 -11.16
CA ASN A 142 0.75 -23.84 -11.27
C ASN A 142 -0.18 -24.65 -10.33
N SER A 143 -1.32 -24.08 -9.95
CA SER A 143 -2.33 -24.78 -9.16
C SER A 143 -3.40 -25.35 -10.08
N THR A 144 -3.50 -26.68 -10.11
CA THR A 144 -4.54 -27.41 -10.87
C THR A 144 -5.83 -27.60 -10.08
N SER A 145 -5.82 -27.29 -8.79
CA SER A 145 -6.92 -27.56 -7.86
C SER A 145 -7.96 -26.43 -7.77
N ASP A 146 -7.64 -25.22 -8.21
CA ASP A 146 -8.45 -24.03 -7.88
C ASP A 146 -9.54 -23.74 -8.93
N GLY A 147 -9.63 -24.53 -10.00
CA GLY A 147 -10.63 -24.33 -11.06
C GLY A 147 -10.47 -23.00 -11.83
N LEU A 148 -9.30 -22.38 -11.73
CA LEU A 148 -9.01 -21.10 -12.37
C LEU A 148 -8.91 -21.28 -13.88
N THR A 149 -9.67 -20.48 -14.62
CA THR A 149 -9.55 -20.37 -16.08
C THR A 149 -9.16 -18.97 -16.49
N PRO A 150 -8.48 -18.80 -17.63
CA PRO A 150 -8.15 -17.46 -18.14
C PRO A 150 -9.39 -16.60 -18.34
N GLU A 151 -10.49 -17.18 -18.78
CA GLU A 151 -11.78 -16.51 -19.00
C GLU A 151 -12.34 -15.98 -17.68
N PHE A 152 -12.25 -16.77 -16.60
CA PHE A 152 -12.71 -16.35 -15.27
C PHE A 152 -11.86 -15.19 -14.72
N LEU A 153 -10.52 -15.30 -14.77
CA LEU A 153 -9.64 -14.26 -14.27
C LEU A 153 -9.69 -12.95 -15.08
N SER A 154 -10.09 -13.03 -16.38
CA SER A 154 -10.24 -11.87 -17.25
C SER A 154 -11.68 -11.33 -17.30
N SER A 155 -12.62 -11.96 -16.61
CA SER A 155 -14.04 -11.56 -16.65
C SER A 155 -14.27 -10.20 -16.01
N ASP A 156 -13.56 -9.89 -14.93
CA ASP A 156 -13.66 -8.63 -14.21
C ASP A 156 -12.36 -8.29 -13.47
N PHE A 157 -12.39 -7.26 -12.60
CA PHE A 157 -11.26 -6.83 -11.81
C PHE A 157 -10.77 -7.89 -10.83
N VAL A 158 -9.45 -7.96 -10.66
CA VAL A 158 -8.76 -8.73 -9.62
C VAL A 158 -7.87 -7.80 -8.81
N VAL A 159 -7.68 -8.09 -7.52
CA VAL A 159 -6.79 -7.31 -6.65
C VAL A 159 -5.66 -8.18 -6.15
N GLY A 160 -4.45 -7.94 -6.66
CA GLY A 160 -3.25 -8.62 -6.19
C GLY A 160 -2.60 -7.86 -5.04
N MET A 161 -2.12 -8.63 -4.07
CA MET A 161 -1.46 -8.12 -2.86
C MET A 161 -0.18 -8.88 -2.59
N GLU A 162 0.84 -8.17 -2.10
CA GLU A 162 1.99 -8.77 -1.42
C GLU A 162 1.75 -8.64 0.08
N LEU A 163 1.54 -9.76 0.76
CA LEU A 163 1.23 -9.84 2.18
C LEU A 163 2.44 -10.32 2.96
N VAL A 164 2.75 -9.64 4.06
CA VAL A 164 3.92 -9.94 4.91
C VAL A 164 3.46 -10.27 6.33
N LYS A 165 3.91 -11.42 6.84
CA LYS A 165 3.66 -11.86 8.21
C LYS A 165 4.69 -12.95 8.60
N SER A 166 4.85 -13.23 9.89
CA SER A 166 5.55 -14.44 10.34
C SER A 166 4.72 -15.68 9.98
N ASN A 167 5.39 -16.74 9.49
CA ASN A 167 4.72 -17.97 9.02
C ASN A 167 3.59 -17.70 8.01
N VAL A 168 3.83 -16.75 7.11
CA VAL A 168 2.78 -16.15 6.25
C VAL A 168 1.93 -17.17 5.50
N ILE A 169 2.52 -18.27 4.99
CA ILE A 169 1.79 -19.30 4.24
C ILE A 169 0.74 -20.01 5.13
N ALA A 170 1.15 -20.47 6.31
CA ALA A 170 0.24 -21.14 7.23
C ALA A 170 -0.84 -20.20 7.77
N GLU A 171 -0.44 -18.93 8.03
CA GLU A 171 -1.36 -17.92 8.52
C GLU A 171 -2.39 -17.49 7.47
N ILE A 172 -1.99 -17.32 6.19
CA ILE A 172 -2.95 -16.97 5.12
C ILE A 172 -3.88 -18.14 4.79
N GLU A 173 -3.36 -19.37 4.80
CA GLU A 173 -4.20 -20.57 4.62
C GLU A 173 -5.27 -20.69 5.71
N LYS A 174 -4.87 -20.51 6.97
CA LYS A 174 -5.80 -20.50 8.10
C LYS A 174 -6.84 -19.40 7.93
N LEU A 175 -6.41 -18.18 7.64
CA LEU A 175 -7.29 -17.02 7.46
C LEU A 175 -8.30 -17.21 6.33
N ALA A 176 -7.83 -17.72 5.18
CA ALA A 176 -8.69 -18.00 4.04
C ALA A 176 -9.81 -18.99 4.39
N LYS A 177 -9.46 -20.08 5.10
CA LYS A 177 -10.42 -21.11 5.50
C LYS A 177 -11.38 -20.67 6.61
N SER A 178 -10.90 -19.89 7.60
CA SER A 178 -11.69 -19.55 8.80
C SER A 178 -12.57 -18.32 8.64
N GLU A 179 -12.15 -17.34 7.83
CA GLU A 179 -12.83 -16.05 7.76
C GLU A 179 -13.20 -15.65 6.32
N ILE A 180 -12.25 -15.67 5.37
CA ILE A 180 -12.51 -15.18 4.01
C ILE A 180 -13.57 -16.03 3.30
N ASN A 181 -13.45 -17.35 3.35
CA ASN A 181 -14.42 -18.24 2.70
C ASN A 181 -15.83 -18.13 3.28
N THR A 182 -15.97 -17.64 4.52
CA THR A 182 -17.31 -17.43 5.12
C THR A 182 -18.07 -16.25 4.50
N LEU A 183 -17.38 -15.36 3.79
CA LEU A 183 -18.01 -14.26 3.06
C LEU A 183 -18.74 -14.75 1.79
N SER A 184 -18.38 -15.92 1.27
CA SER A 184 -19.01 -16.48 0.08
C SER A 184 -20.40 -17.03 0.39
N LYS A 185 -21.41 -16.57 -0.36
CA LYS A 185 -22.79 -17.07 -0.24
C LYS A 185 -23.01 -18.40 -0.98
N ASP A 186 -22.25 -18.61 -2.06
CA ASP A 186 -22.46 -19.73 -3.01
C ASP A 186 -21.25 -20.67 -3.07
N ASN A 187 -20.40 -20.71 -2.04
CA ASN A 187 -19.13 -21.44 -2.01
C ASN A 187 -18.18 -21.07 -3.16
N ALA A 188 -18.33 -19.88 -3.73
CA ALA A 188 -17.41 -19.37 -4.73
C ALA A 188 -16.03 -19.13 -4.11
N LEU A 189 -14.98 -19.39 -4.88
CA LEU A 189 -13.61 -19.06 -4.49
C LEU A 189 -13.47 -17.53 -4.55
N LEU A 190 -13.12 -16.90 -3.41
CA LEU A 190 -13.00 -15.44 -3.30
C LEU A 190 -11.56 -14.95 -3.44
N MET A 191 -10.60 -15.77 -3.01
CA MET A 191 -9.18 -15.40 -3.00
C MET A 191 -8.30 -16.62 -3.23
N ILE A 192 -7.21 -16.42 -3.95
CA ILE A 192 -6.11 -17.38 -4.07
C ILE A 192 -4.85 -16.79 -3.41
N TYR A 193 -3.92 -17.66 -3.05
CA TYR A 193 -2.64 -17.28 -2.44
C TYR A 193 -1.55 -18.29 -2.78
N SER A 194 -0.29 -17.83 -2.74
CA SER A 194 0.85 -18.73 -2.96
C SER A 194 1.02 -19.72 -1.81
N ASN A 195 1.34 -20.94 -2.14
CA ASN A 195 1.62 -22.02 -1.20
C ASN A 195 3.12 -22.29 -0.99
N ASP A 196 3.98 -21.57 -1.71
CA ASP A 196 5.44 -21.64 -1.64
C ASP A 196 6.08 -20.25 -1.80
N LEU A 197 7.19 -19.98 -1.09
CA LEU A 197 7.84 -18.66 -1.09
C LEU A 197 8.56 -18.32 -2.40
N ASN A 198 9.06 -19.33 -3.13
CA ASN A 198 9.70 -19.10 -4.43
C ASN A 198 8.65 -18.81 -5.49
N LEU A 199 7.52 -19.52 -5.43
CA LEU A 199 6.34 -19.27 -6.25
C LEU A 199 5.80 -17.86 -6.00
N ALA A 200 5.65 -17.47 -4.74
CA ALA A 200 5.21 -16.14 -4.34
C ALA A 200 6.02 -15.02 -4.99
N ARG A 201 7.35 -15.15 -5.03
CA ARG A 201 8.23 -14.17 -5.68
C ARG A 201 7.98 -14.04 -7.19
N GLN A 202 7.73 -15.17 -7.86
CA GLN A 202 7.43 -15.16 -9.31
C GLN A 202 6.07 -14.51 -9.58
N GLU A 203 5.06 -14.85 -8.80
CA GLU A 203 3.71 -14.28 -8.90
C GLU A 203 3.71 -12.78 -8.63
N ILE A 204 4.36 -12.32 -7.54
CA ILE A 204 4.52 -10.90 -7.21
C ILE A 204 5.20 -10.16 -8.37
N ASN A 205 6.34 -10.66 -8.84
CA ASN A 205 7.08 -10.01 -9.93
C ASN A 205 6.25 -9.93 -11.21
N TYR A 206 5.54 -11.00 -11.56
CA TYR A 206 4.69 -11.01 -12.75
C TYR A 206 3.51 -10.06 -12.60
N TYR A 207 2.72 -10.22 -11.52
CA TYR A 207 1.47 -9.47 -11.35
C TYR A 207 1.70 -7.95 -11.29
N PHE A 208 2.67 -7.51 -10.51
CA PHE A 208 2.96 -6.09 -10.36
C PHE A 208 3.69 -5.47 -11.56
N SER A 209 4.20 -6.29 -12.52
CA SER A 209 4.72 -5.82 -13.81
C SER A 209 3.63 -5.51 -14.84
N ILE A 210 2.40 -6.00 -14.65
CA ILE A 210 1.28 -5.74 -15.56
C ILE A 210 0.94 -4.26 -15.49
N LYS A 211 0.87 -3.60 -16.66
CA LYS A 211 0.49 -2.19 -16.71
C LYS A 211 -0.97 -2.02 -16.32
N HIS A 212 -1.20 -1.12 -15.41
CA HIS A 212 -2.54 -0.71 -15.05
C HIS A 212 -3.18 0.14 -16.17
N GLN A 213 -4.49 0.01 -16.35
CA GLN A 213 -5.26 0.81 -17.30
C GLN A 213 -6.46 1.41 -16.57
N PRO A 214 -6.36 2.65 -16.07
CA PRO A 214 -7.49 3.37 -15.51
C PRO A 214 -8.54 3.68 -16.59
N GLN A 215 -9.78 3.90 -16.19
CA GLN A 215 -10.86 4.19 -17.13
C GLN A 215 -10.89 5.67 -17.54
N LEU A 216 -10.50 6.56 -16.66
CA LEU A 216 -10.38 8.02 -16.86
C LEU A 216 -11.65 8.68 -17.44
N SER A 217 -12.81 8.20 -17.04
CA SER A 217 -14.09 8.74 -17.51
C SER A 217 -15.13 8.79 -16.39
N ASN A 218 -15.73 9.95 -16.17
CA ASN A 218 -16.70 10.18 -15.10
C ASN A 218 -16.19 9.64 -13.74
N CYS A 219 -14.99 10.09 -13.35
CA CYS A 219 -14.29 9.55 -12.19
C CYS A 219 -13.90 10.65 -11.20
N SER A 220 -13.60 10.22 -9.98
CA SER A 220 -13.07 11.02 -8.89
C SER A 220 -11.95 10.25 -8.21
N LEU A 221 -10.90 10.93 -7.80
CA LEU A 221 -9.80 10.34 -7.05
C LEU A 221 -10.14 10.30 -5.55
N LEU A 222 -9.83 9.18 -4.92
CA LEU A 222 -9.74 9.06 -3.46
C LEU A 222 -8.34 8.58 -3.10
N VAL A 223 -7.61 9.33 -2.26
CA VAL A 223 -6.27 8.94 -1.76
C VAL A 223 -6.35 8.69 -0.26
N ILE A 224 -6.28 7.43 0.15
CA ILE A 224 -6.20 7.03 1.56
C ILE A 224 -4.79 7.31 2.06
N LYS A 225 -4.69 8.06 3.15
CA LYS A 225 -3.42 8.54 3.72
C LYS A 225 -2.68 7.48 4.55
N PRO A 226 -1.36 7.59 4.74
CA PRO A 226 -0.52 6.58 5.39
C PRO A 226 -1.01 6.13 6.77
N HIS A 227 -1.44 7.05 7.65
CA HIS A 227 -1.90 6.72 9.00
C HIS A 227 -3.13 5.78 9.05
N ILE A 228 -3.97 5.80 8.01
CA ILE A 228 -5.13 4.91 7.90
C ILE A 228 -4.68 3.49 7.51
N ILE A 229 -3.70 3.39 6.62
CA ILE A 229 -3.12 2.11 6.22
C ILE A 229 -2.37 1.50 7.41
N GLU A 230 -1.58 2.31 8.11
CA GLU A 230 -0.83 1.90 9.30
C GLU A 230 -1.75 1.44 10.45
N SER A 231 -2.89 2.10 10.63
CA SER A 231 -3.86 1.73 11.66
C SER A 231 -4.78 0.56 11.28
N GLY A 232 -4.62 -0.01 10.07
CA GLY A 232 -5.42 -1.15 9.60
C GLY A 232 -6.88 -0.80 9.28
N ASN A 233 -7.19 0.45 8.96
CA ASN A 233 -8.56 0.88 8.67
C ASN A 233 -8.84 1.08 7.16
N ALA A 234 -7.87 0.80 6.27
CA ALA A 234 -8.05 1.01 4.83
C ALA A 234 -9.16 0.12 4.26
N GLY A 235 -9.20 -1.16 4.66
CA GLY A 235 -10.25 -2.10 4.22
C GLY A 235 -11.66 -1.61 4.56
N LYS A 236 -11.85 -1.08 5.77
CA LYS A 236 -13.15 -0.52 6.19
C LYS A 236 -13.62 0.64 5.32
N LEU A 237 -12.71 1.55 4.94
CA LEU A 237 -13.05 2.67 4.06
C LEU A 237 -13.42 2.19 2.67
N ILE A 238 -12.68 1.22 2.13
CA ILE A 238 -12.95 0.60 0.83
C ILE A 238 -14.32 -0.11 0.85
N ASP A 239 -14.64 -0.83 1.93
CA ASP A 239 -15.93 -1.49 2.10
C ASP A 239 -17.09 -0.48 2.13
N ILE A 240 -16.94 0.63 2.84
CA ILE A 240 -17.95 1.71 2.86
C ILE A 240 -18.13 2.29 1.45
N VAL A 241 -17.05 2.56 0.71
CA VAL A 241 -17.12 3.08 -0.67
C VAL A 241 -17.96 2.15 -1.57
N LEU A 242 -17.69 0.85 -1.53
CA LEU A 242 -18.44 -0.13 -2.32
C LEU A 242 -19.92 -0.22 -1.88
N ASN A 243 -20.19 -0.20 -0.57
CA ASN A 243 -21.56 -0.28 -0.03
C ASN A 243 -22.38 0.99 -0.30
N GLU A 244 -21.74 2.15 -0.46
CA GLU A 244 -22.38 3.42 -0.90
C GLU A 244 -22.65 3.47 -2.40
N GLY A 245 -22.28 2.41 -3.14
CA GLY A 245 -22.61 2.25 -4.56
C GLY A 245 -21.57 2.78 -5.53
N PHE A 246 -20.39 3.21 -5.07
CA PHE A 246 -19.29 3.58 -5.96
C PHE A 246 -18.68 2.35 -6.63
N GLU A 247 -18.42 2.45 -7.92
CA GLU A 247 -17.56 1.52 -8.65
C GLU A 247 -16.09 1.90 -8.42
N ILE A 248 -15.25 0.94 -8.00
CA ILE A 248 -13.80 1.09 -7.98
C ILE A 248 -13.27 0.55 -9.30
N SER A 249 -12.85 1.43 -10.20
CA SER A 249 -12.30 1.06 -11.51
C SER A 249 -10.78 0.94 -11.51
N SER A 250 -10.12 1.48 -10.49
CA SER A 250 -8.68 1.40 -10.29
C SER A 250 -8.32 1.51 -8.83
N MET A 251 -7.30 0.76 -8.38
CA MET A 251 -6.77 0.86 -7.03
C MET A 251 -5.29 0.47 -7.03
N THR A 252 -4.45 1.30 -6.42
CA THR A 252 -3.02 1.00 -6.30
C THR A 252 -2.42 1.59 -5.02
N MET A 253 -1.48 0.86 -4.42
CA MET A 253 -0.67 1.35 -3.31
C MET A 253 0.63 1.94 -3.85
N ILE A 254 0.95 3.16 -3.42
CA ILE A 254 2.08 3.95 -3.93
C ILE A 254 2.84 4.54 -2.73
N TYR A 255 4.17 4.62 -2.86
CA TYR A 255 5.03 5.42 -1.99
C TYR A 255 5.41 6.70 -2.73
N LEU A 256 4.93 7.83 -2.25
CA LEU A 256 5.22 9.13 -2.86
C LEU A 256 6.60 9.62 -2.42
N ASP A 257 7.37 10.15 -3.36
CA ASP A 257 8.49 11.02 -3.02
C ASP A 257 7.99 12.47 -2.80
N LYS A 258 8.90 13.32 -2.32
CA LYS A 258 8.55 14.69 -1.98
C LYS A 258 8.15 15.52 -3.20
N GLU A 259 8.85 15.35 -4.31
CA GLU A 259 8.60 16.09 -5.55
C GLU A 259 7.22 15.76 -6.11
N THR A 260 6.89 14.47 -6.20
CA THR A 260 5.57 13.99 -6.63
C THR A 260 4.45 14.50 -5.73
N ALA A 261 4.64 14.43 -4.41
CA ALA A 261 3.65 14.94 -3.46
C ALA A 261 3.47 16.46 -3.56
N GLU A 262 4.56 17.24 -3.69
CA GLU A 262 4.51 18.69 -3.86
C GLU A 262 3.85 19.09 -5.18
N ASN A 263 4.13 18.38 -6.27
CA ASN A 263 3.53 18.64 -7.59
C ASN A 263 2.01 18.42 -7.57
N PHE A 264 1.54 17.33 -6.98
CA PHE A 264 0.11 17.07 -6.88
C PHE A 264 -0.62 18.08 -6.00
N PHE A 265 -0.05 18.46 -4.87
CA PHE A 265 -0.64 19.39 -3.92
C PHE A 265 -0.29 20.85 -4.15
N ASP A 266 0.38 21.23 -5.27
CA ASP A 266 0.82 22.59 -5.53
C ASP A 266 -0.32 23.63 -5.52
N VAL A 267 -1.51 23.22 -5.94
CA VAL A 267 -2.73 24.05 -5.91
C VAL A 267 -3.12 24.52 -4.49
N TYR A 268 -2.71 23.80 -3.45
CA TYR A 268 -2.98 24.16 -2.05
C TYR A 268 -1.86 24.97 -1.39
N LYS A 269 -0.73 25.17 -2.09
CA LYS A 269 0.42 25.90 -1.59
C LYS A 269 0.09 27.37 -1.34
N GLY A 270 0.32 27.81 -0.13
CA GLY A 270 -0.03 29.17 0.31
C GLY A 270 -1.48 29.35 0.78
N PHE A 271 -2.38 28.38 0.53
CA PHE A 271 -3.77 28.42 1.02
C PHE A 271 -3.94 27.60 2.32
N LEU A 272 -3.32 26.43 2.41
CA LEU A 272 -3.40 25.60 3.61
C LEU A 272 -2.23 25.91 4.55
N PRO A 273 -2.48 26.37 5.78
CA PRO A 273 -1.43 26.59 6.78
C PRO A 273 -0.61 25.33 7.06
N GLU A 274 -1.25 24.17 7.00
CA GLU A 274 -0.68 22.85 7.27
C GLU A 274 0.01 22.22 6.04
N TYR A 275 0.15 22.93 4.90
CA TYR A 275 0.68 22.39 3.64
C TYR A 275 1.95 21.54 3.82
N SER A 276 2.98 22.08 4.44
CA SER A 276 4.25 21.36 4.65
C SER A 276 4.10 20.12 5.52
N ALA A 277 3.21 20.15 6.51
CA ALA A 277 2.92 19.01 7.36
C ALA A 277 2.14 17.91 6.60
N ILE A 278 1.23 18.30 5.70
CA ILE A 278 0.49 17.39 4.83
C ILE A 278 1.46 16.68 3.88
N ILE A 279 2.36 17.40 3.22
CA ILE A 279 3.37 16.79 2.33
C ILE A 279 4.24 15.80 3.11
N ASN A 280 4.78 16.20 4.26
CA ASN A 280 5.59 15.31 5.09
C ASN A 280 4.82 14.07 5.55
N HIS A 281 3.53 14.21 5.82
CA HIS A 281 2.69 13.08 6.18
C HIS A 281 2.43 12.14 5.00
N LEU A 282 2.19 12.65 3.80
CA LEU A 282 1.96 11.83 2.61
C LEU A 282 3.17 10.98 2.23
N ILE A 283 4.37 11.48 2.47
CA ILE A 283 5.62 10.75 2.18
C ILE A 283 6.13 9.91 3.36
N SER A 284 5.43 9.88 4.49
CA SER A 284 5.83 9.10 5.68
C SER A 284 5.57 7.60 5.54
N GLY A 285 4.76 7.19 4.57
CA GLY A 285 4.39 5.80 4.32
C GLY A 285 3.59 5.65 3.04
N PRO A 286 3.07 4.44 2.75
CA PRO A 286 2.29 4.20 1.55
C PRO A 286 0.95 4.93 1.62
N ILE A 287 0.45 5.32 0.44
CA ILE A 287 -0.92 5.75 0.20
C ILE A 287 -1.65 4.68 -0.62
N ILE A 288 -2.98 4.68 -0.61
CA ILE A 288 -3.78 3.92 -1.57
C ILE A 288 -4.59 4.91 -2.39
N ALA A 289 -4.34 4.95 -3.69
CA ALA A 289 -5.12 5.72 -4.65
C ALA A 289 -6.22 4.86 -5.24
N LEU A 290 -7.44 5.39 -5.33
CA LEU A 290 -8.60 4.75 -5.92
C LEU A 290 -9.22 5.67 -6.97
N GLU A 291 -9.50 5.15 -8.15
CA GLU A 291 -10.38 5.75 -9.14
C GLU A 291 -11.79 5.26 -8.86
N LEU A 292 -12.68 6.18 -8.52
CA LEU A 292 -14.06 5.91 -8.18
C LEU A 292 -14.99 6.47 -9.26
N ARG A 293 -16.02 5.71 -9.61
CA ARG A 293 -17.00 6.09 -10.63
C ARG A 293 -18.41 5.96 -10.09
N GLU A 294 -19.22 6.94 -10.37
CA GLU A 294 -20.65 6.96 -10.15
C GLU A 294 -21.25 8.21 -10.82
N ASP A 295 -22.56 8.32 -10.95
CA ASP A 295 -23.20 9.56 -11.36
C ASP A 295 -22.99 10.64 -10.29
N ASP A 296 -22.54 11.83 -10.72
CA ASP A 296 -22.18 12.95 -9.83
C ASP A 296 -21.12 12.57 -8.78
N VAL A 297 -20.16 11.74 -9.19
CA VAL A 297 -19.17 11.06 -8.32
C VAL A 297 -18.44 12.00 -7.38
N VAL A 298 -18.04 13.20 -7.85
CA VAL A 298 -17.25 14.14 -7.04
C VAL A 298 -18.07 14.68 -5.87
N HIS A 299 -19.31 15.12 -6.10
CA HIS A 299 -20.15 15.64 -5.02
C HIS A 299 -20.54 14.56 -4.01
N LYS A 300 -20.88 13.36 -4.48
CA LYS A 300 -21.19 12.22 -3.60
C LYS A 300 -19.99 11.79 -2.76
N LEU A 301 -18.81 11.67 -3.37
CA LEU A 301 -17.59 11.32 -2.66
C LEU A 301 -17.23 12.38 -1.61
N ARG A 302 -17.32 13.66 -1.94
CA ARG A 302 -17.10 14.75 -0.98
C ARG A 302 -18.09 14.72 0.18
N ALA A 303 -19.34 14.36 -0.09
CA ALA A 303 -20.35 14.18 0.96
C ALA A 303 -20.00 13.02 1.90
N LEU A 304 -19.51 11.89 1.37
CA LEU A 304 -19.07 10.73 2.13
C LEU A 304 -17.79 11.00 2.95
N VAL A 305 -16.83 11.69 2.36
CA VAL A 305 -15.55 12.05 3.01
C VAL A 305 -15.75 13.07 4.13
N GLY A 306 -16.60 14.07 3.91
CA GLY A 306 -16.95 15.12 4.87
C GLY A 306 -15.98 16.30 4.92
N PRO A 307 -16.23 17.28 5.82
CA PRO A 307 -15.42 18.49 5.97
C PRO A 307 -13.94 18.19 6.20
N HIS A 308 -13.06 19.06 5.68
CA HIS A 308 -11.60 18.90 5.77
C HIS A 308 -11.09 18.76 7.23
N ASP A 309 -11.67 19.53 8.15
CA ASP A 309 -11.35 19.48 9.57
C ASP A 309 -12.16 18.38 10.27
N PRO A 310 -11.51 17.35 10.84
CA PRO A 310 -12.22 16.27 11.55
C PRO A 310 -13.04 16.74 12.74
N VAL A 311 -12.67 17.84 13.40
CA VAL A 311 -13.46 18.41 14.51
C VAL A 311 -14.78 18.94 14.00
N ILE A 312 -14.76 19.65 12.87
CA ILE A 312 -15.97 20.15 12.20
C ILE A 312 -16.79 18.98 11.66
N ALA A 313 -16.13 17.97 11.07
CA ALA A 313 -16.78 16.76 10.57
C ALA A 313 -17.54 16.03 11.68
N LYS A 314 -16.93 15.81 12.83
CA LYS A 314 -17.57 15.17 14.00
C LYS A 314 -18.79 15.95 14.51
N ALA A 315 -18.74 17.27 14.47
CA ALA A 315 -19.83 18.12 14.94
C ALA A 315 -21.02 18.19 13.97
N LEU A 316 -20.72 18.28 12.64
CA LEU A 316 -21.75 18.56 11.64
C LEU A 316 -22.18 17.35 10.81
N ARG A 317 -21.27 16.37 10.59
CA ARG A 317 -21.48 15.20 9.72
C ARG A 317 -20.82 13.95 10.33
N PRO A 318 -21.33 13.39 11.43
CA PRO A 318 -20.68 12.36 12.23
C PRO A 318 -20.47 11.00 11.53
N HIS A 319 -21.15 10.76 10.41
CA HIS A 319 -21.05 9.50 9.65
C HIS A 319 -20.01 9.54 8.52
N THR A 320 -19.32 10.67 8.31
CA THR A 320 -18.31 10.83 7.27
C THR A 320 -16.96 10.24 7.66
N PHE A 321 -16.14 9.90 6.67
CA PHE A 321 -14.81 9.31 6.90
C PHE A 321 -13.96 10.11 7.88
N ARG A 322 -13.90 11.44 7.69
CA ARG A 322 -13.12 12.33 8.54
C ARG A 322 -13.66 12.44 9.96
N ALA A 323 -14.96 12.27 10.12
CA ALA A 323 -15.57 12.22 11.47
C ALA A 323 -15.27 10.90 12.19
N LEU A 324 -15.29 9.77 11.48
CA LEU A 324 -15.13 8.43 12.05
C LEU A 324 -13.69 8.17 12.52
N VAL A 325 -12.70 8.46 11.68
CA VAL A 325 -11.31 8.05 11.92
C VAL A 325 -10.28 9.18 11.77
N GLY A 326 -10.70 10.40 11.46
CA GLY A 326 -9.82 11.57 11.36
C GLY A 326 -9.40 12.09 12.76
N THR A 327 -8.13 12.48 12.87
CA THR A 327 -7.56 13.00 14.14
C THR A 327 -7.36 14.51 14.11
N ASP A 328 -6.77 15.05 13.06
CA ASP A 328 -6.45 16.46 12.86
C ASP A 328 -6.49 16.82 11.37
N ARG A 329 -6.19 18.08 11.02
CA ARG A 329 -6.24 18.57 9.62
C ARG A 329 -5.17 17.95 8.71
N VAL A 330 -4.09 17.40 9.26
CA VAL A 330 -3.04 16.68 8.52
C VAL A 330 -3.44 15.22 8.37
N ARG A 331 -3.80 14.59 9.51
CA ARG A 331 -4.28 13.19 9.58
C ARG A 331 -5.80 13.15 9.47
N ASN A 332 -6.32 13.67 8.37
CA ASN A 332 -7.76 13.80 8.08
C ASN A 332 -8.29 12.72 7.15
N VAL A 333 -7.72 11.52 7.22
CA VAL A 333 -8.11 10.27 6.55
C VAL A 333 -7.66 10.19 5.09
N CYS A 334 -8.15 11.08 4.24
CA CYS A 334 -7.94 10.99 2.80
C CYS A 334 -7.98 12.37 2.13
N HIS A 335 -7.44 12.42 0.90
CA HIS A 335 -7.78 13.41 -0.09
C HIS A 335 -8.89 12.86 -1.00
N CYS A 336 -9.76 13.70 -1.50
CA CYS A 336 -10.70 13.41 -2.58
C CYS A 336 -10.76 14.62 -3.50
N THR A 337 -11.02 14.40 -4.77
CA THR A 337 -11.15 15.46 -5.80
C THR A 337 -12.09 16.57 -5.32
N ASP A 338 -11.69 17.82 -5.50
CA ASP A 338 -12.45 18.98 -5.06
C ASP A 338 -13.48 19.44 -6.08
N LEU A 339 -13.14 19.44 -7.37
CA LEU A 339 -13.97 19.96 -8.45
C LEU A 339 -14.24 18.87 -9.50
N PRO A 340 -15.43 18.80 -10.09
CA PRO A 340 -15.77 17.79 -11.11
C PRO A 340 -14.82 17.79 -12.32
N GLU A 341 -14.33 18.95 -12.73
CA GLU A 341 -13.37 19.11 -13.83
C GLU A 341 -12.00 18.51 -13.57
N ASP A 342 -11.61 18.35 -12.30
CA ASP A 342 -10.29 17.84 -11.91
C ASP A 342 -10.26 16.32 -11.78
N GLY A 343 -11.41 15.65 -11.71
CA GLY A 343 -11.50 14.21 -11.43
C GLY A 343 -10.65 13.34 -12.34
N VAL A 344 -10.74 13.56 -13.64
CA VAL A 344 -9.93 12.82 -14.64
C VAL A 344 -8.45 13.15 -14.51
N LEU A 345 -8.10 14.43 -14.32
CA LEU A 345 -6.70 14.87 -14.23
C LEU A 345 -6.00 14.31 -12.98
N GLU A 346 -6.69 14.32 -11.84
CA GLU A 346 -6.16 13.76 -10.60
C GLU A 346 -6.00 12.23 -10.70
N CYS A 347 -6.96 11.51 -11.28
CA CYS A 347 -6.85 10.07 -11.54
C CYS A 347 -5.68 9.79 -12.50
N GLN A 348 -5.58 10.53 -13.61
CA GLN A 348 -4.49 10.39 -14.57
C GLN A 348 -3.12 10.59 -13.92
N TYR A 349 -3.01 11.55 -13.00
CA TYR A 349 -1.76 11.80 -12.27
C TYR A 349 -1.28 10.54 -11.53
N PHE A 350 -2.13 9.87 -10.76
CA PHE A 350 -1.75 8.72 -9.95
C PHE A 350 -1.65 7.39 -10.70
N PHE A 351 -2.37 7.24 -11.81
CA PHE A 351 -2.43 5.95 -12.50
C PHE A 351 -1.64 5.90 -13.81
N GLU A 352 -1.19 7.03 -14.36
CA GLU A 352 -0.40 7.08 -15.60
C GLU A 352 0.95 7.76 -15.44
N LEU A 353 1.09 8.75 -14.52
CA LEU A 353 2.29 9.57 -14.41
C LEU A 353 3.17 9.19 -13.22
N VAL A 354 2.62 8.67 -12.15
CA VAL A 354 3.30 8.17 -10.95
C VAL A 354 3.38 6.65 -11.00
#